data_ecb5ca05beb9ec61a19c01d43c85f355
#
_entry.id   ecb5ca05beb9ec61a19c01d43c85f355
#
_cell.length_a   1.000
_cell.length_b   1.000
_cell.length_c   1.000
_cell.angle_alpha   90.00
_cell.angle_beta   90.00
_cell.angle_gamma   90.00
#
_symmetry.space_group_name_H-M   'P 1'
#
loop_
_entity.id
_entity.type
_entity.pdbx_description
1 polymer ?
#
loop_
_entity_poly.entity_id
_entity_poly.type
_entity_poly.pdbx_seq_one_letter_code
_entity_poly.pdbx_strand_id
1 'polypeptide(L)'
;TVQLPSGFILVVGRDIVERRGFTAIIFQGFFFGALGILFLSIVTGAITARRVLRRIDAINATSTVIMAGNLSERVPITRRNDEFDGLATNLNAMLDRIEGLMQGLKEVTDNVAHDLKTPLTRLRNQAESALRDGAQGEEQRAALETTISESDKLIKTFNALLMIARAEAGAPSGAFAEVDVSAVAEDVAELYGPVAEEEGMTLSSHVAIGIRMRANRELLGQALVNLVDNAMKYGRCEGGSGRITIGARQLDGRVLIEVGDNGPGIPESDRQRVLERFVRLEKSRTEAGSGLGLSLVAAVARLHKGVFRIEDNRPGVRAVIDLPAA
;
A
#
# COMPACT_ATOMS: atom_id res chain seq x y z
N THR A 1 49.35 -58.43 58.31
CA THR A 1 49.96 -59.27 59.36
C THR A 1 51.25 -58.65 59.84
N VAL A 2 51.41 -58.41 61.12
CA VAL A 2 52.63 -57.91 61.73
C VAL A 2 53.14 -58.98 62.68
N GLN A 3 54.40 -59.42 62.53
CA GLN A 3 55.02 -60.39 63.40
C GLN A 3 55.67 -59.66 64.60
N LEU A 4 55.23 -59.99 65.81
CA LEU A 4 55.74 -59.40 67.03
C LEU A 4 57.03 -60.11 67.45
N PRO A 5 57.97 -59.44 68.17
CA PRO A 5 59.28 -60.06 68.61
C PRO A 5 59.15 -61.31 69.48
N SER A 6 57.97 -61.55 70.03
CA SER A 6 57.58 -62.68 70.84
C SER A 6 57.12 -63.93 70.09
N GLY A 7 57.18 -63.92 68.74
CA GLY A 7 56.77 -65.03 67.90
C GLY A 7 55.26 -65.09 67.56
N PHE A 8 54.47 -64.17 68.07
CA PHE A 8 53.04 -64.07 67.76
C PHE A 8 52.82 -63.31 66.50
N ILE A 9 51.84 -63.73 65.68
CA ILE A 9 51.42 -63.07 64.45
C ILE A 9 50.12 -62.27 64.76
N LEU A 10 50.20 -60.96 64.71
CA LEU A 10 49.00 -60.09 64.79
C LEU A 10 48.38 -60.00 63.41
N VAL A 11 47.19 -60.54 63.20
CA VAL A 11 46.40 -60.42 62.01
C VAL A 11 45.35 -59.39 62.32
N VAL A 12 45.49 -58.17 61.73
CA VAL A 12 44.46 -57.14 61.77
C VAL A 12 43.58 -57.30 60.48
N GLY A 13 42.44 -57.86 60.69
CA GLY A 13 41.42 -57.97 59.64
C GLY A 13 40.38 -56.87 59.78
N ARG A 14 40.09 -56.11 58.68
CA ARG A 14 38.96 -55.18 58.66
C ARG A 14 37.78 -55.96 58.11
N ASP A 15 36.63 -55.85 58.77
CA ASP A 15 35.41 -56.50 58.32
C ASP A 15 34.92 -55.88 56.97
N ILE A 16 34.93 -56.70 55.94
CA ILE A 16 34.54 -56.30 54.56
C ILE A 16 33.00 -56.32 54.40
N VAL A 17 32.28 -56.96 55.32
CA VAL A 17 30.79 -57.08 55.24
C VAL A 17 30.13 -55.74 55.39
N GLU A 18 30.58 -54.90 56.30
CA GLU A 18 30.10 -53.57 56.52
C GLU A 18 30.27 -52.66 55.25
N ARG A 19 31.40 -52.80 54.57
CA ARG A 19 31.73 -52.09 53.36
C ARG A 19 30.86 -52.51 52.19
N ARG A 20 30.48 -53.78 52.08
CA ARG A 20 29.58 -54.30 51.05
C ARG A 20 28.14 -53.77 51.22
N GLY A 21 27.69 -53.68 52.46
CA GLY A 21 26.37 -53.06 52.76
C GLY A 21 26.29 -51.59 52.37
N PHE A 22 27.32 -50.81 52.68
CA PHE A 22 27.38 -49.40 52.33
C PHE A 22 27.42 -49.17 50.82
N THR A 23 28.24 -49.96 50.10
CA THR A 23 28.26 -49.82 48.60
C THR A 23 26.95 -50.23 47.96
N ALA A 24 26.25 -51.24 48.48
CA ALA A 24 24.92 -51.64 47.97
C ALA A 24 23.87 -50.52 48.16
N ILE A 25 23.87 -49.85 49.31
CA ILE A 25 22.97 -48.74 49.60
C ILE A 25 23.26 -47.55 48.62
N ILE A 26 24.52 -47.21 48.37
CA ILE A 26 24.92 -46.17 47.45
C ILE A 26 24.47 -46.52 46.03
N PHE A 27 24.73 -47.74 45.54
CA PHE A 27 24.29 -48.19 44.23
C PHE A 27 22.77 -48.19 44.08
N GLN A 28 22.01 -48.60 45.10
CA GLN A 28 20.55 -48.48 45.10
C GLN A 28 20.07 -47.02 45.02
N GLY A 29 20.70 -46.14 45.81
CA GLY A 29 20.40 -44.73 45.77
C GLY A 29 20.63 -44.12 44.40
N PHE A 30 21.76 -44.40 43.75
CA PHE A 30 22.06 -43.99 42.40
C PHE A 30 21.08 -44.56 41.35
N PHE A 31 20.76 -45.87 41.49
CA PHE A 31 19.80 -46.52 40.57
C PHE A 31 18.40 -45.89 40.62
N PHE A 32 17.84 -45.71 41.83
CA PHE A 32 16.53 -45.06 41.99
C PHE A 32 16.56 -43.58 41.62
N GLY A 33 17.66 -42.87 41.90
CA GLY A 33 17.87 -41.51 41.47
C GLY A 33 17.87 -41.36 39.94
N ALA A 34 18.64 -42.24 39.26
CA ALA A 34 18.68 -42.27 37.80
C ALA A 34 17.32 -42.61 37.18
N LEU A 35 16.59 -43.58 37.77
CA LEU A 35 15.24 -43.95 37.34
C LEU A 35 14.25 -42.77 37.49
N GLY A 36 14.34 -42.03 38.62
CA GLY A 36 13.54 -40.83 38.88
C GLY A 36 13.79 -39.72 37.87
N ILE A 37 15.08 -39.45 37.57
CA ILE A 37 15.48 -38.47 36.56
C ILE A 37 14.97 -38.88 35.17
N LEU A 38 15.13 -40.16 34.80
CA LEU A 38 14.63 -40.67 33.51
C LEU A 38 13.12 -40.53 33.39
N PHE A 39 12.38 -40.91 34.45
CA PHE A 39 10.92 -40.77 34.46
C PHE A 39 10.48 -39.27 34.32
N LEU A 40 11.10 -38.39 35.08
CA LEU A 40 10.81 -36.95 35.02
C LEU A 40 11.12 -36.38 33.63
N SER A 41 12.22 -36.78 33.01
CA SER A 41 12.60 -36.36 31.65
C SER A 41 11.57 -36.81 30.60
N ILE A 42 11.11 -38.06 30.69
CA ILE A 42 10.09 -38.60 29.79
C ILE A 42 8.76 -37.82 29.94
N VAL A 43 8.31 -37.62 31.19
CA VAL A 43 7.08 -36.88 31.47
C VAL A 43 7.16 -35.44 30.96
N THR A 44 8.25 -34.75 31.29
CA THR A 44 8.45 -33.35 30.84
C THR A 44 8.56 -33.26 29.33
N GLY A 45 9.31 -34.16 28.70
CA GLY A 45 9.43 -34.26 27.24
C GLY A 45 8.08 -34.51 26.56
N ALA A 46 7.27 -35.45 27.08
CA ALA A 46 5.95 -35.75 26.55
C ALA A 46 4.97 -34.54 26.66
N ILE A 47 5.00 -33.84 27.79
CA ILE A 47 4.18 -32.64 27.99
C ILE A 47 4.58 -31.52 27.01
N THR A 48 5.89 -31.28 26.88
CA THR A 48 6.42 -30.27 25.97
C THR A 48 6.12 -30.60 24.52
N ALA A 49 6.38 -31.83 24.09
CA ALA A 49 6.06 -32.28 22.73
C ALA A 49 4.56 -32.14 22.39
N ARG A 50 3.68 -32.55 23.30
CA ARG A 50 2.23 -32.39 23.09
C ARG A 50 1.79 -30.91 23.00
N ARG A 51 2.45 -30.02 23.74
CA ARG A 51 2.15 -28.58 23.66
C ARG A 51 2.59 -27.98 22.32
N VAL A 52 3.77 -28.34 21.83
CA VAL A 52 4.29 -27.87 20.54
C VAL A 52 3.42 -28.42 19.40
N LEU A 53 3.12 -29.72 19.39
CA LEU A 53 2.28 -30.34 18.36
C LEU A 53 0.90 -29.68 18.26
N ARG A 54 0.24 -29.43 19.39
CA ARG A 54 -1.06 -28.73 19.39
C ARG A 54 -1.00 -27.34 18.78
N ARG A 55 0.11 -26.62 18.94
CA ARG A 55 0.28 -25.29 18.32
C ARG A 55 0.45 -25.39 16.81
N ILE A 56 1.24 -26.35 16.36
CA ILE A 56 1.43 -26.63 14.92
C ILE A 56 0.09 -27.02 14.30
N ASP A 57 -0.69 -27.86 14.96
CA ASP A 57 -2.02 -28.27 14.50
C ASP A 57 -2.97 -27.07 14.40
N ALA A 58 -2.94 -26.15 15.37
CA ALA A 58 -3.75 -24.93 15.34
C ALA A 58 -3.38 -24.02 14.16
N ILE A 59 -2.08 -23.81 13.92
CA ILE A 59 -1.59 -23.02 12.77
C ILE A 59 -2.03 -23.69 11.46
N ASN A 60 -1.86 -25.00 11.33
CA ASN A 60 -2.26 -25.74 10.13
C ASN A 60 -3.77 -25.69 9.90
N ALA A 61 -4.58 -25.87 10.95
CA ALA A 61 -6.04 -25.76 10.85
C ALA A 61 -6.47 -24.38 10.36
N THR A 62 -5.94 -23.31 10.97
CA THR A 62 -6.20 -21.94 10.53
C THR A 62 -5.76 -21.71 9.09
N SER A 63 -4.57 -22.18 8.70
CA SER A 63 -4.05 -22.08 7.33
C SER A 63 -4.98 -22.77 6.32
N THR A 64 -5.57 -23.92 6.67
CA THR A 64 -6.53 -24.63 5.81
C THR A 64 -7.81 -23.81 5.59
N VAL A 65 -8.34 -23.16 6.64
CA VAL A 65 -9.51 -22.28 6.55
C VAL A 65 -9.23 -21.07 5.67
N ILE A 66 -8.02 -20.47 5.80
CA ILE A 66 -7.58 -19.36 4.98
C ILE A 66 -7.45 -19.77 3.52
N MET A 67 -6.84 -20.91 3.22
CA MET A 67 -6.73 -21.46 1.85
C MET A 67 -8.10 -21.79 1.24
N ALA A 68 -9.12 -22.09 2.05
CA ALA A 68 -10.49 -22.25 1.60
C ALA A 68 -11.22 -20.92 1.29
N GLY A 69 -10.52 -19.76 1.43
CA GLY A 69 -11.02 -18.44 1.05
C GLY A 69 -11.45 -17.55 2.21
N ASN A 70 -11.41 -18.02 3.45
CA ASN A 70 -11.70 -17.17 4.62
C ASN A 70 -10.46 -16.43 5.09
N LEU A 71 -10.15 -15.30 4.44
CA LEU A 71 -9.00 -14.46 4.75
C LEU A 71 -9.14 -13.67 6.07
N SER A 72 -10.35 -13.61 6.66
CA SER A 72 -10.57 -12.89 7.93
C SER A 72 -10.18 -13.70 9.16
N GLU A 73 -9.88 -15.00 9.00
CA GLU A 73 -9.40 -15.83 10.10
C GLU A 73 -7.96 -15.45 10.46
N ARG A 74 -7.61 -15.56 11.75
CA ARG A 74 -6.27 -15.21 12.25
C ARG A 74 -5.67 -16.35 13.05
N VAL A 75 -4.35 -16.50 12.90
CA VAL A 75 -3.56 -17.46 13.69
C VAL A 75 -3.57 -17.03 15.15
N PRO A 76 -3.92 -17.92 16.09
CA PRO A 76 -4.01 -17.56 17.50
C PRO A 76 -2.64 -17.24 18.10
N ILE A 77 -2.55 -16.10 18.81
CA ILE A 77 -1.36 -15.65 19.54
C ILE A 77 -1.55 -15.99 21.02
N THR A 78 -0.62 -16.71 21.62
CA THR A 78 -0.74 -17.21 23.00
C THR A 78 -0.18 -16.27 24.06
N ARG A 79 0.41 -15.14 23.69
CA ARG A 79 1.05 -14.12 24.56
C ARG A 79 2.22 -14.66 25.42
N ARG A 80 2.88 -15.73 24.99
CA ARG A 80 4.08 -16.27 25.65
C ARG A 80 5.36 -15.63 25.18
N ASN A 81 5.28 -14.83 24.12
CA ASN A 81 6.39 -14.10 23.52
C ASN A 81 7.53 -15.06 23.06
N ASP A 82 7.15 -16.23 22.55
CA ASP A 82 8.05 -17.23 21.97
C ASP A 82 8.09 -17.14 20.42
N GLU A 83 8.90 -17.98 19.79
CA GLU A 83 9.11 -18.02 18.34
C GLU A 83 7.80 -18.30 17.58
N PHE A 84 6.88 -19.05 18.18
CA PHE A 84 5.55 -19.32 17.58
C PHE A 84 4.63 -18.10 17.61
N ASP A 85 4.68 -17.31 18.67
CA ASP A 85 3.93 -16.06 18.75
C ASP A 85 4.50 -15.04 17.74
N GLY A 86 5.82 -15.01 17.53
CA GLY A 86 6.48 -14.23 16.50
C GLY A 86 6.03 -14.63 15.08
N LEU A 87 6.00 -15.95 14.81
CA LEU A 87 5.51 -16.48 13.53
C LEU A 87 4.03 -16.14 13.30
N ALA A 88 3.18 -16.34 14.32
CA ALA A 88 1.76 -16.02 14.24
C ALA A 88 1.52 -14.53 13.95
N THR A 89 2.28 -13.64 14.58
CA THR A 89 2.22 -12.19 14.36
C THR A 89 2.57 -11.83 12.92
N ASN A 90 3.67 -12.39 12.39
CA ASN A 90 4.08 -12.14 11.01
C ASN A 90 3.07 -12.68 9.99
N LEU A 91 2.52 -13.88 10.23
CA LEU A 91 1.46 -14.45 9.39
C LEU A 91 0.20 -13.58 9.43
N ASN A 92 -0.24 -13.13 10.59
CA ASN A 92 -1.40 -12.24 10.71
C ASN A 92 -1.18 -10.90 10.00
N ALA A 93 0.01 -10.30 10.11
CA ALA A 93 0.36 -9.07 9.38
C ALA A 93 0.34 -9.28 7.85
N MET A 94 0.78 -10.45 7.37
CA MET A 94 0.67 -10.82 5.96
C MET A 94 -0.80 -10.97 5.53
N LEU A 95 -1.62 -11.61 6.35
CA LEU A 95 -3.06 -11.77 6.09
C LEU A 95 -3.78 -10.42 6.07
N ASP A 96 -3.49 -9.51 7.01
CA ASP A 96 -4.03 -8.15 7.01
C ASP A 96 -3.70 -7.42 5.69
N ARG A 97 -2.48 -7.61 5.19
CA ARG A 97 -2.07 -7.02 3.91
C ARG A 97 -2.82 -7.62 2.73
N ILE A 98 -3.00 -8.94 2.69
CA ILE A 98 -3.74 -9.64 1.63
C ILE A 98 -5.22 -9.23 1.66
N GLU A 99 -5.84 -9.21 2.84
CA GLU A 99 -7.25 -8.80 3.01
C GLU A 99 -7.46 -7.35 2.54
N GLY A 100 -6.54 -6.43 2.92
CA GLY A 100 -6.57 -5.05 2.44
C GLY A 100 -6.43 -4.93 0.93
N LEU A 101 -5.56 -5.73 0.30
CA LEU A 101 -5.41 -5.76 -1.16
C LEU A 101 -6.67 -6.30 -1.85
N MET A 102 -7.28 -7.36 -1.32
CA MET A 102 -8.51 -7.95 -1.85
C MET A 102 -9.71 -7.00 -1.72
N GLN A 103 -9.81 -6.30 -0.58
CA GLN A 103 -10.84 -5.30 -0.37
C GLN A 103 -10.68 -4.13 -1.35
N GLY A 104 -9.47 -3.60 -1.50
CA GLY A 104 -9.17 -2.55 -2.46
C GLY A 104 -9.47 -2.98 -3.91
N LEU A 105 -9.13 -4.22 -4.28
CA LEU A 105 -9.45 -4.77 -5.60
C LEU A 105 -10.96 -4.87 -5.82
N LYS A 106 -11.71 -5.33 -4.81
CA LYS A 106 -13.17 -5.42 -4.88
C LYS A 106 -13.81 -4.04 -5.06
N GLU A 107 -13.41 -3.06 -4.24
CA GLU A 107 -13.92 -1.69 -4.35
C GLU A 107 -13.65 -1.09 -5.74
N VAL A 108 -12.42 -1.30 -6.26
CA VAL A 108 -12.09 -0.87 -7.63
C VAL A 108 -12.99 -1.56 -8.66
N THR A 109 -13.17 -2.87 -8.55
CA THR A 109 -13.98 -3.64 -9.51
C THR A 109 -15.45 -3.21 -9.49
N ASP A 110 -16.03 -3.04 -8.30
CA ASP A 110 -17.41 -2.64 -8.13
C ASP A 110 -17.64 -1.20 -8.66
N ASN A 111 -16.73 -0.29 -8.36
CA ASN A 111 -16.78 1.09 -8.83
C ASN A 111 -16.59 1.17 -10.36
N VAL A 112 -15.61 0.44 -10.91
CA VAL A 112 -15.37 0.35 -12.37
C VAL A 112 -16.60 -0.16 -13.09
N ALA A 113 -17.23 -1.23 -12.57
CA ALA A 113 -18.43 -1.80 -13.18
C ALA A 113 -19.59 -0.80 -13.21
N HIS A 114 -19.79 -0.05 -12.12
CA HIS A 114 -20.83 0.97 -12.03
C HIS A 114 -20.58 2.13 -12.98
N ASP A 115 -19.35 2.65 -13.01
CA ASP A 115 -18.99 3.88 -13.73
C ASP A 115 -18.81 3.67 -15.22
N LEU A 116 -18.49 2.44 -15.66
CA LEU A 116 -18.47 2.09 -17.06
C LEU A 116 -19.88 1.83 -17.62
N LYS A 117 -20.83 1.38 -16.79
CA LYS A 117 -22.19 1.10 -17.25
C LYS A 117 -22.89 2.32 -17.82
N THR A 118 -22.81 3.47 -17.17
CA THR A 118 -23.48 4.71 -17.59
C THR A 118 -23.00 5.22 -18.95
N PRO A 119 -21.68 5.43 -19.20
CA PRO A 119 -21.19 5.90 -20.50
C PRO A 119 -21.34 4.83 -21.60
N LEU A 120 -21.17 3.52 -21.29
CA LEU A 120 -21.46 2.46 -22.26
C LEU A 120 -22.93 2.46 -22.70
N THR A 121 -23.86 2.70 -21.76
CA THR A 121 -25.27 2.83 -22.09
C THR A 121 -25.53 4.05 -22.97
N ARG A 122 -24.87 5.18 -22.73
CA ARG A 122 -24.96 6.38 -23.60
C ARG A 122 -24.41 6.12 -24.99
N LEU A 123 -23.22 5.51 -25.10
CA LEU A 123 -22.62 5.11 -26.39
C LEU A 123 -23.57 4.21 -27.20
N ARG A 124 -24.11 3.21 -26.52
CA ARG A 124 -25.08 2.30 -27.17
C ARG A 124 -26.31 3.05 -27.67
N ASN A 125 -26.92 3.90 -26.83
CA ASN A 125 -28.11 4.67 -27.19
C ASN A 125 -27.83 5.62 -28.35
N GLN A 126 -26.65 6.27 -28.39
CA GLN A 126 -26.24 7.16 -29.48
C GLN A 126 -26.05 6.38 -30.79
N ALA A 127 -25.37 5.23 -30.73
CA ALA A 127 -25.19 4.37 -31.90
C ALA A 127 -26.52 3.81 -32.41
N GLU A 128 -27.43 3.40 -31.49
CA GLU A 128 -28.76 2.92 -31.84
C GLU A 128 -29.64 4.04 -32.46
N SER A 129 -29.55 5.27 -31.95
CA SER A 129 -30.26 6.44 -32.52
C SER A 129 -29.75 6.74 -33.92
N ALA A 130 -28.43 6.81 -34.11
CA ALA A 130 -27.83 7.05 -35.43
C ALA A 130 -28.20 5.97 -36.48
N LEU A 131 -28.47 4.74 -36.04
CA LEU A 131 -28.91 3.64 -36.90
C LEU A 131 -30.42 3.69 -37.21
N ARG A 132 -31.27 4.18 -36.28
CA ARG A 132 -32.74 4.20 -36.43
C ARG A 132 -33.25 5.35 -37.28
N ASP A 133 -32.66 6.51 -37.13
CA ASP A 133 -33.23 7.76 -37.71
C ASP A 133 -32.92 7.91 -39.20
N GLY A 134 -32.25 6.96 -39.86
CA GLY A 134 -31.92 6.99 -41.27
C GLY A 134 -31.14 8.27 -41.66
N ALA A 135 -30.55 8.91 -40.68
CA ALA A 135 -29.81 10.16 -40.83
C ALA A 135 -28.70 10.00 -41.89
N GLN A 136 -28.67 10.86 -42.87
CA GLN A 136 -27.64 10.86 -43.92
C GLN A 136 -26.75 12.11 -43.79
N GLY A 137 -25.44 11.91 -43.93
CA GLY A 137 -24.50 13.02 -44.03
C GLY A 137 -24.02 13.61 -42.72
N GLU A 138 -24.28 14.90 -42.45
CA GLU A 138 -23.73 15.63 -41.30
C GLU A 138 -24.23 15.14 -39.94
N GLU A 139 -25.48 14.73 -39.80
CA GLU A 139 -26.05 14.25 -38.56
C GLU A 139 -25.41 12.89 -38.11
N GLN A 140 -25.17 12.01 -39.07
CA GLN A 140 -24.53 10.72 -38.83
C GLN A 140 -23.05 10.92 -38.45
N ARG A 141 -22.38 11.88 -39.05
CA ARG A 141 -21.02 12.26 -38.73
C ARG A 141 -20.92 12.83 -37.31
N ALA A 142 -21.81 13.76 -36.93
CA ALA A 142 -21.88 14.34 -35.61
C ALA A 142 -22.15 13.28 -34.52
N ALA A 143 -23.02 12.32 -34.79
CA ALA A 143 -23.27 11.19 -33.87
C ALA A 143 -22.04 10.31 -33.69
N LEU A 144 -21.29 10.01 -34.75
CA LEU A 144 -20.04 9.25 -34.70
C LEU A 144 -18.94 10.03 -33.96
N GLU A 145 -18.77 11.31 -34.21
CA GLU A 145 -17.80 12.16 -33.50
C GLU A 145 -18.11 12.21 -32.00
N THR A 146 -19.39 12.32 -31.63
CA THR A 146 -19.84 12.25 -30.23
C THR A 146 -19.53 10.88 -29.62
N THR A 147 -19.76 9.79 -30.36
CA THR A 147 -19.46 8.42 -29.92
C THR A 147 -17.97 8.21 -29.69
N ILE A 148 -17.12 8.72 -30.57
CA ILE A 148 -15.66 8.68 -30.41
C ILE A 148 -15.25 9.48 -29.16
N SER A 149 -15.77 10.68 -28.98
CA SER A 149 -15.47 11.54 -27.81
C SER A 149 -15.86 10.85 -26.49
N GLU A 150 -17.03 10.20 -26.42
CA GLU A 150 -17.45 9.43 -25.24
C GLU A 150 -16.60 8.18 -25.02
N SER A 151 -16.16 7.50 -26.10
CA SER A 151 -15.21 6.37 -26.00
C SER A 151 -13.87 6.81 -25.44
N ASP A 152 -13.34 7.92 -25.89
CA ASP A 152 -12.06 8.47 -25.38
C ASP A 152 -12.15 8.86 -23.91
N LYS A 153 -13.27 9.42 -23.46
CA LYS A 153 -13.52 9.69 -22.03
C LYS A 153 -13.55 8.42 -21.21
N LEU A 154 -14.14 7.34 -21.74
CA LEU A 154 -14.15 6.01 -21.10
C LEU A 154 -12.75 5.44 -20.94
N ILE A 155 -11.96 5.48 -22.01
CA ILE A 155 -10.59 4.98 -22.02
C ILE A 155 -9.75 5.75 -20.98
N LYS A 156 -9.86 7.07 -20.94
CA LYS A 156 -9.17 7.91 -19.93
C LYS A 156 -9.60 7.55 -18.50
N THR A 157 -10.89 7.35 -18.26
CA THR A 157 -11.42 6.95 -16.95
C THR A 157 -10.91 5.57 -16.52
N PHE A 158 -10.92 4.60 -17.43
CA PHE A 158 -10.44 3.24 -17.18
C PHE A 158 -8.93 3.23 -16.86
N ASN A 159 -8.13 3.95 -17.64
CA ASN A 159 -6.69 4.04 -17.40
C ASN A 159 -6.39 4.69 -16.05
N ALA A 160 -7.11 5.74 -15.66
CA ALA A 160 -6.98 6.37 -14.35
C ALA A 160 -7.32 5.40 -13.21
N LEU A 161 -8.40 4.63 -13.33
CA LEU A 161 -8.79 3.60 -12.35
C LEU A 161 -7.75 2.50 -12.21
N LEU A 162 -7.25 1.98 -13.34
CA LEU A 162 -6.18 0.97 -13.33
C LEU A 162 -4.92 1.49 -12.64
N MET A 163 -4.58 2.75 -12.88
CA MET A 163 -3.40 3.38 -12.28
C MET A 163 -3.57 3.56 -10.76
N ILE A 164 -4.74 4.00 -10.31
CA ILE A 164 -5.08 4.08 -8.88
C ILE A 164 -4.99 2.68 -8.24
N ALA A 165 -5.60 1.66 -8.86
CA ALA A 165 -5.56 0.28 -8.36
C ALA A 165 -4.14 -0.27 -8.24
N ARG A 166 -3.28 -0.01 -9.24
CA ARG A 166 -1.86 -0.40 -9.22
C ARG A 166 -1.11 0.32 -8.09
N ALA A 167 -1.34 1.62 -7.92
CA ALA A 167 -0.71 2.41 -6.88
C ALA A 167 -1.11 1.90 -5.47
N GLU A 168 -2.37 1.56 -5.26
CA GLU A 168 -2.88 1.04 -3.98
C GLU A 168 -2.43 -0.39 -3.67
N ALA A 169 -2.33 -1.24 -4.68
CA ALA A 169 -1.79 -2.59 -4.54
C ALA A 169 -0.30 -2.60 -4.16
N GLY A 170 0.38 -1.44 -4.21
CA GLY A 170 1.80 -1.36 -3.93
C GLY A 170 2.66 -2.12 -4.94
N ALA A 171 2.07 -2.58 -6.05
CA ALA A 171 2.82 -3.21 -7.12
C ALA A 171 3.65 -2.14 -7.82
N PRO A 172 4.97 -2.31 -7.96
CA PRO A 172 5.79 -1.39 -8.72
C PRO A 172 5.39 -1.53 -10.20
N SER A 173 4.50 -0.67 -10.65
CA SER A 173 4.32 -0.48 -12.08
C SER A 173 5.51 0.33 -12.60
N GLY A 174 6.54 -0.34 -13.08
CA GLY A 174 7.80 0.27 -13.46
C GLY A 174 8.82 0.31 -12.29
N ALA A 175 10.07 0.23 -12.62
CA ALA A 175 11.16 0.28 -11.65
C ALA A 175 11.19 1.66 -10.97
N PHE A 176 11.15 1.69 -9.65
CA PHE A 176 11.55 2.86 -8.89
C PHE A 176 13.04 3.10 -9.16
N ALA A 177 13.37 4.19 -9.82
CA ALA A 177 14.72 4.59 -10.18
C ALA A 177 15.04 5.96 -9.58
N GLU A 178 16.29 6.35 -9.66
CA GLU A 178 16.68 7.75 -9.42
C GLU A 178 16.12 8.63 -10.54
N VAL A 179 15.22 9.54 -10.19
CA VAL A 179 14.51 10.43 -11.11
C VAL A 179 14.88 11.86 -10.81
N ASP A 180 15.17 12.63 -11.85
CA ASP A 180 15.27 14.08 -11.79
C ASP A 180 13.86 14.68 -11.85
N VAL A 181 13.37 15.08 -10.67
CA VAL A 181 12.03 15.67 -10.52
C VAL A 181 11.95 17.04 -11.18
N SER A 182 13.08 17.77 -11.21
CA SER A 182 13.15 19.07 -11.89
C SER A 182 12.87 18.91 -13.38
N ALA A 183 13.49 17.91 -14.02
CA ALA A 183 13.25 17.63 -15.43
C ALA A 183 11.80 17.20 -15.70
N VAL A 184 11.19 16.40 -14.82
CA VAL A 184 9.77 16.00 -14.96
C VAL A 184 8.84 17.21 -14.90
N ALA A 185 9.09 18.13 -13.97
CA ALA A 185 8.26 19.33 -13.83
C ALA A 185 8.43 20.30 -15.01
N GLU A 186 9.64 20.47 -15.50
CA GLU A 186 9.93 21.28 -16.68
C GLU A 186 9.34 20.68 -17.97
N ASP A 187 9.45 19.37 -18.18
CA ASP A 187 8.84 18.69 -19.33
C ASP A 187 7.32 18.96 -19.38
N VAL A 188 6.63 18.94 -18.23
CA VAL A 188 5.21 19.23 -18.16
C VAL A 188 4.93 20.71 -18.41
N ALA A 189 5.77 21.62 -17.90
CA ALA A 189 5.64 23.05 -18.15
C ALA A 189 5.82 23.40 -19.63
N GLU A 190 6.83 22.82 -20.30
CA GLU A 190 7.04 22.98 -21.74
C GLU A 190 5.87 22.46 -22.57
N LEU A 191 5.34 21.27 -22.22
CA LEU A 191 4.22 20.67 -22.94
C LEU A 191 2.95 21.50 -22.84
N TYR A 192 2.66 22.06 -21.65
CA TYR A 192 1.40 22.77 -21.38
C TYR A 192 1.48 24.29 -21.61
N GLY A 193 2.67 24.87 -21.73
CA GLY A 193 2.85 26.29 -21.99
C GLY A 193 2.04 26.79 -23.21
N PRO A 194 2.25 26.21 -24.40
CA PRO A 194 1.49 26.60 -25.61
C PRO A 194 -0.01 26.38 -25.47
N VAL A 195 -0.43 25.28 -24.81
CA VAL A 195 -1.85 24.97 -24.59
C VAL A 195 -2.50 26.01 -23.67
N ALA A 196 -1.78 26.44 -22.62
CA ALA A 196 -2.26 27.50 -21.73
C ALA A 196 -2.42 28.83 -22.47
N GLU A 197 -1.45 29.18 -23.31
CA GLU A 197 -1.51 30.40 -24.14
C GLU A 197 -2.70 30.39 -25.11
N GLU A 198 -2.97 29.29 -25.80
CA GLU A 198 -4.12 29.11 -26.68
C GLU A 198 -5.45 29.30 -25.92
N GLU A 199 -5.51 28.90 -24.66
CA GLU A 199 -6.66 29.04 -23.77
C GLU A 199 -6.72 30.42 -23.07
N GLY A 200 -5.79 31.35 -23.41
CA GLY A 200 -5.71 32.68 -22.82
C GLY A 200 -5.22 32.72 -21.38
N MET A 201 -4.49 31.70 -20.97
CA MET A 201 -3.88 31.57 -19.64
C MET A 201 -2.36 31.72 -19.72
N THR A 202 -1.72 32.02 -18.59
CA THR A 202 -0.26 32.08 -18.48
C THR A 202 0.22 30.95 -17.59
N LEU A 203 1.16 30.14 -18.06
CA LEU A 203 1.83 29.11 -17.27
C LEU A 203 3.26 29.55 -16.98
N SER A 204 3.67 29.49 -15.72
CA SER A 204 5.03 29.80 -15.27
C SER A 204 5.64 28.67 -14.45
N SER A 205 6.92 28.39 -14.64
CA SER A 205 7.69 27.39 -13.92
C SER A 205 8.63 28.03 -12.89
N HIS A 206 8.64 27.49 -11.68
CA HIS A 206 9.52 27.89 -10.56
C HIS A 206 10.15 26.64 -9.95
N VAL A 207 10.92 25.93 -10.74
CA VAL A 207 11.51 24.64 -10.40
C VAL A 207 12.97 24.83 -9.97
N ALA A 208 13.33 24.38 -8.77
CA ALA A 208 14.73 24.34 -8.34
C ALA A 208 15.48 23.24 -9.12
N ILE A 209 16.71 23.54 -9.53
CA ILE A 209 17.53 22.66 -10.38
C ILE A 209 18.05 21.48 -9.57
N GLY A 210 18.06 20.28 -10.18
CA GLY A 210 18.79 19.11 -9.68
C GLY A 210 18.11 18.38 -8.52
N ILE A 211 16.80 18.48 -8.37
CA ILE A 211 16.05 17.72 -7.37
C ILE A 211 15.97 16.26 -7.82
N ARG A 212 16.65 15.37 -7.10
CA ARG A 212 16.66 13.94 -7.38
C ARG A 212 16.05 13.15 -6.24
N MET A 213 15.27 12.11 -6.57
CA MET A 213 14.71 11.18 -5.61
C MET A 213 14.44 9.82 -6.25
N ARG A 214 14.27 8.79 -5.43
CA ARG A 214 13.84 7.48 -5.91
C ARG A 214 12.34 7.47 -6.16
N ALA A 215 11.93 7.44 -7.42
CA ALA A 215 10.55 7.62 -7.83
C ALA A 215 10.21 6.80 -9.10
N ASN A 216 8.93 6.76 -9.42
CA ASN A 216 8.44 6.34 -10.73
C ASN A 216 8.16 7.58 -11.58
N ARG A 217 9.01 7.83 -12.61
CA ARG A 217 8.93 9.01 -13.49
C ARG A 217 7.57 9.15 -14.16
N GLU A 218 7.03 8.03 -14.68
CA GLU A 218 5.76 8.02 -15.40
C GLU A 218 4.60 8.43 -14.51
N LEU A 219 4.51 7.88 -13.29
CA LEU A 219 3.46 8.21 -12.34
C LEU A 219 3.56 9.64 -11.82
N LEU A 220 4.77 10.16 -11.59
CA LEU A 220 4.95 11.56 -11.21
C LEU A 220 4.55 12.51 -12.34
N GLY A 221 4.95 12.22 -13.58
CA GLY A 221 4.54 13.01 -14.75
C GLY A 221 3.02 13.01 -14.92
N GLN A 222 2.38 11.85 -14.79
CA GLN A 222 0.93 11.75 -14.87
C GLN A 222 0.20 12.50 -13.75
N ALA A 223 0.75 12.48 -12.52
CA ALA A 223 0.19 13.26 -11.42
C ALA A 223 0.27 14.77 -11.70
N LEU A 224 1.41 15.25 -12.20
CA LEU A 224 1.58 16.66 -12.59
C LEU A 224 0.63 17.06 -13.74
N VAL A 225 0.53 16.24 -14.78
CA VAL A 225 -0.42 16.44 -15.88
C VAL A 225 -1.85 16.58 -15.36
N ASN A 226 -2.29 15.71 -14.44
CA ASN A 226 -3.62 15.82 -13.85
C ASN A 226 -3.83 17.11 -13.05
N LEU A 227 -2.80 17.59 -12.35
CA LEU A 227 -2.89 18.86 -11.62
C LEU A 227 -2.96 20.06 -12.56
N VAL A 228 -2.16 20.06 -13.63
CA VAL A 228 -2.18 21.14 -14.64
C VAL A 228 -3.50 21.14 -15.41
N ASP A 229 -4.02 19.96 -15.83
CA ASP A 229 -5.34 19.84 -16.46
C ASP A 229 -6.46 20.40 -15.56
N ASN A 230 -6.38 20.14 -14.25
CA ASN A 230 -7.35 20.72 -13.30
C ASN A 230 -7.20 22.24 -13.20
N ALA A 231 -5.98 22.77 -13.13
CA ALA A 231 -5.71 24.20 -13.11
C ALA A 231 -6.18 24.89 -14.40
N MET A 232 -6.00 24.25 -15.56
CA MET A 232 -6.52 24.75 -16.86
C MET A 232 -8.05 24.84 -16.87
N LYS A 233 -8.74 23.82 -16.32
CA LYS A 233 -10.20 23.76 -16.31
C LYS A 233 -10.85 24.70 -15.31
N TYR A 234 -10.30 24.78 -14.12
CA TYR A 234 -10.94 25.42 -12.97
C TYR A 234 -10.23 26.70 -12.52
N GLY A 235 -9.04 26.98 -13.05
CA GLY A 235 -8.20 28.12 -12.67
C GLY A 235 -8.55 29.42 -13.42
N ARG A 236 -9.65 29.47 -14.17
CA ARG A 236 -10.10 30.72 -14.86
C ARG A 236 -10.81 31.63 -13.87
N CYS A 237 -10.37 32.90 -13.80
CA CYS A 237 -11.08 33.94 -13.07
C CYS A 237 -12.13 34.60 -13.96
N GLU A 238 -13.29 34.88 -13.40
CA GLU A 238 -14.27 35.74 -14.07
C GLU A 238 -13.67 37.14 -14.29
N GLY A 239 -13.40 37.49 -15.56
CA GLY A 239 -12.88 38.81 -15.94
C GLY A 239 -11.37 39.01 -15.89
N GLY A 240 -10.57 37.97 -15.62
CA GLY A 240 -9.10 38.04 -15.59
C GLY A 240 -8.41 36.95 -16.42
N SER A 241 -7.10 37.16 -16.73
CA SER A 241 -6.29 36.10 -17.34
C SER A 241 -5.99 35.01 -16.30
N GLY A 242 -6.25 33.74 -16.63
CA GLY A 242 -5.87 32.59 -15.81
C GLY A 242 -4.34 32.51 -15.67
N ARG A 243 -3.87 32.20 -14.47
CA ARG A 243 -2.45 32.00 -14.20
C ARG A 243 -2.24 30.66 -13.53
N ILE A 244 -1.31 29.88 -14.09
CA ILE A 244 -0.90 28.59 -13.57
C ILE A 244 0.58 28.66 -13.20
N THR A 245 0.96 28.11 -12.05
CA THR A 245 2.34 28.02 -11.62
C THR A 245 2.69 26.56 -11.33
N ILE A 246 3.81 26.08 -11.84
CA ILE A 246 4.39 24.78 -11.49
C ILE A 246 5.64 25.06 -10.68
N GLY A 247 5.75 24.47 -9.49
CA GLY A 247 6.90 24.60 -8.62
C GLY A 247 7.43 23.25 -8.17
N ALA A 248 8.77 23.17 -8.00
CA ALA A 248 9.39 22.05 -7.31
C ALA A 248 10.56 22.55 -6.48
N ARG A 249 10.62 22.13 -5.22
CA ARG A 249 11.70 22.48 -4.30
C ARG A 249 12.00 21.35 -3.32
N GLN A 250 13.21 21.30 -2.84
CA GLN A 250 13.62 20.39 -1.78
C GLN A 250 13.83 21.19 -0.48
N LEU A 251 13.18 20.74 0.59
CA LEU A 251 13.26 21.36 1.91
C LEU A 251 13.24 20.27 2.99
N ASP A 252 14.17 20.31 3.94
CA ASP A 252 14.23 19.44 5.12
C ASP A 252 14.12 17.93 4.78
N GLY A 253 14.82 17.47 3.73
CA GLY A 253 14.79 16.07 3.29
C GLY A 253 13.48 15.65 2.63
N ARG A 254 12.67 16.61 2.22
CA ARG A 254 11.42 16.39 1.47
C ARG A 254 11.46 17.10 0.13
N VAL A 255 10.80 16.52 -0.85
CA VAL A 255 10.57 17.12 -2.16
C VAL A 255 9.11 17.58 -2.23
N LEU A 256 8.94 18.87 -2.42
CA LEU A 256 7.63 19.50 -2.58
C LEU A 256 7.43 19.82 -4.06
N ILE A 257 6.40 19.25 -4.66
CA ILE A 257 5.97 19.54 -6.04
C ILE A 257 4.61 20.22 -5.94
N GLU A 258 4.46 21.38 -6.53
CA GLU A 258 3.24 22.17 -6.39
C GLU A 258 2.73 22.67 -7.74
N VAL A 259 1.41 22.69 -7.90
CA VAL A 259 0.72 23.35 -8.99
C VAL A 259 -0.28 24.33 -8.38
N GLY A 260 -0.15 25.60 -8.74
CA GLY A 260 -1.01 26.68 -8.27
C GLY A 260 -1.82 27.28 -9.41
N ASP A 261 -3.05 27.69 -9.12
CA ASP A 261 -3.88 28.51 -10.02
C ASP A 261 -4.39 29.78 -9.31
N ASN A 262 -4.96 30.69 -10.05
CA ASN A 262 -5.59 31.89 -9.51
C ASN A 262 -7.13 31.91 -9.70
N GLY A 263 -7.74 30.72 -9.82
CA GLY A 263 -9.18 30.54 -9.97
C GLY A 263 -9.99 30.82 -8.71
N PRO A 264 -11.25 30.36 -8.66
CA PRO A 264 -12.15 30.61 -7.53
C PRO A 264 -11.80 29.86 -6.25
N GLY A 265 -10.84 28.93 -6.30
CA GLY A 265 -10.42 28.15 -5.15
C GLY A 265 -11.38 27.01 -4.77
N ILE A 266 -11.02 26.28 -3.71
CA ILE A 266 -11.83 25.20 -3.10
C ILE A 266 -12.09 25.56 -1.63
N PRO A 267 -13.37 25.61 -1.19
CA PRO A 267 -13.72 25.84 0.20
C PRO A 267 -13.01 24.83 1.13
N GLU A 268 -12.61 25.28 2.30
CA GLU A 268 -11.87 24.44 3.26
C GLU A 268 -12.63 23.16 3.62
N SER A 269 -13.96 23.25 3.78
CA SER A 269 -14.85 22.13 4.04
C SER A 269 -14.81 21.03 2.97
N ASP A 270 -14.48 21.39 1.73
CA ASP A 270 -14.51 20.47 0.58
C ASP A 270 -13.13 19.93 0.20
N ARG A 271 -12.02 20.52 0.72
CA ARG A 271 -10.66 20.16 0.33
C ARG A 271 -10.31 18.68 0.56
N GLN A 272 -10.83 18.08 1.62
CA GLN A 272 -10.66 16.64 1.87
C GLN A 272 -11.55 15.81 0.95
N ARG A 273 -12.78 16.22 0.77
CA ARG A 273 -13.79 15.50 -0.01
C ARG A 273 -13.45 15.42 -1.49
N VAL A 274 -12.83 16.46 -2.07
CA VAL A 274 -12.41 16.43 -3.50
C VAL A 274 -11.24 15.48 -3.78
N LEU A 275 -10.58 14.91 -2.75
CA LEU A 275 -9.57 13.86 -2.88
C LEU A 275 -10.18 12.46 -3.01
N GLU A 276 -11.47 12.32 -2.69
CA GLU A 276 -12.20 11.06 -2.85
C GLU A 276 -12.49 10.80 -4.34
N ARG A 277 -12.65 9.53 -4.69
CA ARG A 277 -12.92 9.14 -6.08
C ARG A 277 -14.30 9.60 -6.51
N PHE A 278 -14.41 10.05 -7.77
CA PHE A 278 -15.66 10.48 -8.40
C PHE A 278 -16.34 11.69 -7.75
N VAL A 279 -15.72 12.29 -6.75
CA VAL A 279 -16.26 13.51 -6.13
C VAL A 279 -16.03 14.70 -7.03
N ARG A 280 -17.13 15.45 -7.27
CA ARG A 280 -17.16 16.70 -8.01
C ARG A 280 -18.00 17.72 -7.24
N LEU A 281 -17.49 18.94 -7.14
CA LEU A 281 -18.25 20.03 -6.53
C LEU A 281 -19.42 20.43 -7.42
N GLU A 282 -20.53 20.87 -6.83
CA GLU A 282 -21.76 21.21 -7.59
C GLU A 282 -21.51 22.26 -8.69
N LYS A 283 -20.67 23.25 -8.40
CA LYS A 283 -20.30 24.30 -9.37
C LYS A 283 -19.50 23.77 -10.58
N SER A 284 -18.86 22.62 -10.46
CA SER A 284 -18.03 22.00 -11.50
C SER A 284 -18.74 20.86 -12.25
N ARG A 285 -20.01 20.57 -11.95
CA ARG A 285 -20.76 19.48 -12.59
C ARG A 285 -21.03 19.70 -14.08
N THR A 286 -21.05 20.95 -14.51
CA THR A 286 -21.23 21.33 -15.93
C THR A 286 -19.96 21.11 -16.76
N GLU A 287 -18.79 21.11 -16.16
CA GLU A 287 -17.52 20.89 -16.85
C GLU A 287 -17.30 19.38 -17.12
N ALA A 288 -16.61 19.03 -18.21
CA ALA A 288 -16.29 17.65 -18.54
C ALA A 288 -15.19 17.10 -17.60
N GLY A 289 -15.48 16.07 -16.79
CA GLY A 289 -14.46 15.46 -15.92
C GLY A 289 -14.94 14.20 -15.22
N SER A 290 -14.03 13.24 -14.96
CA SER A 290 -14.33 11.95 -14.32
C SER A 290 -14.35 12.01 -12.78
N GLY A 291 -13.81 13.07 -12.15
CA GLY A 291 -13.62 13.12 -10.69
C GLY A 291 -12.51 12.20 -10.16
N LEU A 292 -11.63 11.72 -11.03
CA LEU A 292 -10.55 10.79 -10.66
C LEU A 292 -9.17 11.45 -10.60
N GLY A 293 -8.98 12.64 -11.17
CA GLY A 293 -7.66 13.27 -11.27
C GLY A 293 -6.99 13.50 -9.93
N LEU A 294 -7.68 14.12 -8.96
CA LEU A 294 -7.10 14.40 -7.63
C LEU A 294 -6.89 13.13 -6.80
N SER A 295 -7.79 12.14 -6.90
CA SER A 295 -7.63 10.85 -6.22
C SER A 295 -6.45 10.05 -6.78
N LEU A 296 -6.17 10.16 -8.09
CA LEU A 296 -4.96 9.59 -8.70
C LEU A 296 -3.69 10.24 -8.12
N VAL A 297 -3.65 11.58 -8.05
CA VAL A 297 -2.51 12.30 -7.45
C VAL A 297 -2.29 11.85 -6.00
N ALA A 298 -3.36 11.71 -5.22
CA ALA A 298 -3.29 11.21 -3.85
C ALA A 298 -2.76 9.77 -3.78
N ALA A 299 -3.16 8.89 -4.70
CA ALA A 299 -2.65 7.51 -4.79
C ALA A 299 -1.16 7.47 -5.16
N VAL A 300 -0.73 8.30 -6.13
CA VAL A 300 0.68 8.43 -6.51
C VAL A 300 1.52 8.94 -5.34
N ALA A 301 1.07 9.97 -4.62
CA ALA A 301 1.76 10.48 -3.44
C ALA A 301 1.93 9.39 -2.37
N ARG A 302 0.87 8.63 -2.04
CA ARG A 302 0.93 7.51 -1.08
C ARG A 302 1.89 6.40 -1.53
N LEU A 303 1.91 6.05 -2.82
CA LEU A 303 2.84 5.06 -3.36
C LEU A 303 4.31 5.47 -3.15
N HIS A 304 4.59 6.76 -3.23
CA HIS A 304 5.91 7.36 -2.95
C HIS A 304 6.12 7.67 -1.45
N LYS A 305 5.28 7.11 -0.55
CA LYS A 305 5.33 7.34 0.92
C LYS A 305 5.19 8.81 1.31
N GLY A 306 4.53 9.59 0.48
CA GLY A 306 4.26 11.00 0.67
C GLY A 306 2.78 11.30 0.96
N VAL A 307 2.47 12.58 0.95
CA VAL A 307 1.13 13.11 1.19
C VAL A 307 0.77 14.10 0.08
N PHE A 308 -0.48 14.05 -0.35
CA PHE A 308 -1.06 15.05 -1.23
C PHE A 308 -2.04 15.92 -0.44
N ARG A 309 -1.96 17.26 -0.61
CA ARG A 309 -2.84 18.21 0.06
C ARG A 309 -3.22 19.36 -0.86
N ILE A 310 -4.38 19.95 -0.59
CA ILE A 310 -4.89 21.13 -1.28
C ILE A 310 -4.88 22.29 -0.29
N GLU A 311 -4.27 23.39 -0.71
CA GLU A 311 -4.12 24.63 0.05
C GLU A 311 -4.76 25.81 -0.69
N ASP A 312 -4.96 26.90 0.02
CA ASP A 312 -5.46 28.17 -0.53
C ASP A 312 -4.32 28.96 -1.20
N ASN A 313 -4.50 29.40 -2.43
CA ASN A 313 -3.50 30.21 -3.17
C ASN A 313 -3.78 31.72 -3.15
N ARG A 314 -4.93 32.15 -2.65
CA ARG A 314 -5.36 33.55 -2.40
C ARG A 314 -5.14 34.53 -3.58
N PRO A 315 -5.90 34.45 -4.68
CA PRO A 315 -6.98 33.52 -4.94
C PRO A 315 -6.48 32.24 -5.60
N GLY A 316 -7.31 31.18 -5.57
CA GLY A 316 -7.10 29.94 -6.30
C GLY A 316 -6.79 28.74 -5.43
N VAL A 317 -6.29 27.70 -6.07
CA VAL A 317 -5.88 26.44 -5.45
C VAL A 317 -4.37 26.31 -5.53
N ARG A 318 -3.74 25.83 -4.46
CA ARG A 318 -2.40 25.30 -4.45
C ARG A 318 -2.43 23.81 -4.10
N ALA A 319 -2.20 22.98 -5.10
CA ALA A 319 -2.10 21.52 -4.96
C ALA A 319 -0.66 21.13 -4.69
N VAL A 320 -0.38 20.46 -3.57
CA VAL A 320 0.97 20.15 -3.09
C VAL A 320 1.14 18.65 -2.93
N ILE A 321 2.10 18.07 -3.66
CA ILE A 321 2.61 16.72 -3.47
C ILE A 321 3.87 16.84 -2.62
N ASP A 322 3.87 16.21 -1.46
CA ASP A 322 4.93 16.26 -0.46
C ASP A 322 5.52 14.87 -0.28
N LEU A 323 6.74 14.64 -0.77
CA LEU A 323 7.39 13.32 -0.85
C LEU A 323 8.68 13.28 -0.01
N PRO A 324 9.06 12.14 0.58
CA PRO A 324 10.38 11.98 1.18
C PRO A 324 11.46 11.99 0.08
N ALA A 325 12.56 12.70 0.31
CA ALA A 325 13.65 12.84 -0.68
C ALA A 325 14.47 11.54 -0.86
N ALA A 326 14.50 10.62 0.11
CA ALA A 326 15.19 9.33 0.04
C ALA A 326 14.62 8.37 1.10
#